data_e8315a7db313aa369517461b35f4b28d
#
_entry.id   e8315a7db313aa369517461b35f4b28d
#
_cell.length_a   1.000
_cell.length_b   1.000
_cell.length_c   1.000
_cell.angle_alpha   90.00
_cell.angle_beta   90.00
_cell.angle_gamma   90.00
#
_symmetry.space_group_name_H-M   'P 1'
#
loop_
_entity.id
_entity.type
_entity.pdbx_description
1 polymer ?
#
loop_
_entity_poly.entity_id
_entity_poly.type
_entity_poly.pdbx_seq_one_letter_code
_entity_poly.pdbx_strand_id
1 'polypeptide(L)'
;IITKGGNLVNVVPDEVVIETLVRAANKDAIADAAAKADRAFRSGAYAIGAQCQITTMPGYLPALSAEANEEVLAAAQIASQSSKKDYEVVKQDTTAHSGGSTDVGDVQHIQPVLTFNTGGKVSGLHSVDFDIVDDELAYVVTAKIFALSAYRLLKNGAEKAKEVVENYQPIFTKEAYIQYMDSFITSESTDL
;
A
#
# COMPACT_ATOMS: atom_id res chain seq x y z
N ILE A 1 -17.82 -6.40 0.54
CA ILE A 1 -18.51 -7.63 1.01
C ILE A 1 -19.77 -7.28 1.80
N ILE A 2 -20.78 -8.15 1.78
CA ILE A 2 -21.97 -8.03 2.65
C ILE A 2 -21.68 -8.84 3.91
N THR A 3 -21.52 -8.15 5.04
CA THR A 3 -21.21 -8.78 6.33
C THR A 3 -22.46 -9.11 7.14
N LYS A 4 -23.58 -8.41 6.86
CA LYS A 4 -24.90 -8.72 7.36
C LYS A 4 -25.92 -8.52 6.25
N GLY A 5 -26.66 -9.53 5.84
CA GLY A 5 -27.59 -9.52 4.71
C GLY A 5 -29.01 -10.02 5.04
N GLY A 6 -29.33 -10.19 6.32
CA GLY A 6 -30.59 -10.73 6.81
C GLY A 6 -30.46 -12.12 7.42
N ASN A 7 -31.55 -12.64 8.01
CA ASN A 7 -31.58 -13.89 8.74
C ASN A 7 -32.35 -15.02 8.01
N LEU A 8 -33.33 -14.67 7.19
CA LEU A 8 -34.19 -15.60 6.45
C LEU A 8 -34.43 -15.10 5.03
N VAL A 9 -34.51 -16.05 4.11
CA VAL A 9 -34.63 -15.75 2.66
C VAL A 9 -35.98 -15.10 2.27
N ASN A 10 -37.02 -15.26 3.07
CA ASN A 10 -38.37 -14.77 2.86
C ASN A 10 -38.76 -13.59 3.77
N VAL A 11 -37.80 -13.01 4.46
CA VAL A 11 -38.00 -11.85 5.35
C VAL A 11 -37.13 -10.69 4.86
N VAL A 12 -37.75 -9.53 4.72
CA VAL A 12 -37.02 -8.28 4.40
C VAL A 12 -36.07 -7.97 5.55
N PRO A 13 -34.76 -7.80 5.31
CA PRO A 13 -33.79 -7.46 6.35
C PRO A 13 -34.13 -6.14 7.03
N ASP A 14 -34.02 -6.09 8.33
CA ASP A 14 -34.08 -4.86 9.14
C ASP A 14 -32.78 -4.03 9.02
N GLU A 15 -31.68 -4.70 8.75
CA GLU A 15 -30.36 -4.09 8.58
C GLU A 15 -29.51 -4.90 7.59
N VAL A 16 -28.84 -4.17 6.68
CA VAL A 16 -27.81 -4.73 5.79
C VAL A 16 -26.53 -3.96 6.01
N VAL A 17 -25.42 -4.68 6.23
CA VAL A 17 -24.09 -4.09 6.41
C VAL A 17 -23.20 -4.48 5.24
N ILE A 18 -22.59 -3.47 4.61
CA ILE A 18 -21.66 -3.63 3.51
C ILE A 18 -20.31 -3.01 3.92
N GLU A 19 -19.26 -3.81 3.85
CA GLU A 19 -17.88 -3.33 4.01
C GLU A 19 -17.24 -3.16 2.64
N THR A 20 -16.58 -2.04 2.42
CA THR A 20 -15.93 -1.73 1.15
C THR A 20 -14.63 -0.98 1.34
N LEU A 21 -13.75 -1.07 0.34
CA LEU A 21 -12.51 -0.29 0.26
C LEU A 21 -12.56 0.62 -0.97
N VAL A 22 -12.20 1.88 -0.79
CA VAL A 22 -11.97 2.82 -1.89
C VAL A 22 -10.47 3.01 -2.05
N ARG A 23 -9.97 2.78 -3.25
CA ARG A 23 -8.56 2.90 -3.60
C ARG A 23 -8.37 3.72 -4.86
N ALA A 24 -7.29 4.50 -4.91
CA ALA A 24 -6.86 5.20 -6.11
C ALA A 24 -5.36 5.51 -6.07
N ALA A 25 -4.81 6.04 -7.15
CA ALA A 25 -3.38 6.27 -7.31
C ALA A 25 -2.82 7.40 -6.43
N ASN A 26 -3.66 8.31 -5.94
CA ASN A 26 -3.27 9.42 -5.07
C ASN A 26 -4.43 9.86 -4.18
N LYS A 27 -4.13 10.66 -3.15
CA LYS A 27 -5.09 11.09 -2.13
C LYS A 27 -6.29 11.86 -2.71
N ASP A 28 -6.10 12.66 -3.75
CA ASP A 28 -7.18 13.46 -4.33
C ASP A 28 -8.15 12.57 -5.14
N ALA A 29 -7.62 11.58 -5.84
CA ALA A 29 -8.41 10.58 -6.54
C ALA A 29 -9.17 9.65 -5.56
N ILE A 30 -8.60 9.35 -4.37
CA ILE A 30 -9.30 8.63 -3.31
C ILE A 30 -10.48 9.45 -2.81
N ALA A 31 -10.29 10.75 -2.53
CA ALA A 31 -11.35 11.62 -2.05
C ALA A 31 -12.51 11.72 -3.05
N ASP A 32 -12.21 11.88 -4.35
CA ASP A 32 -13.21 11.90 -5.41
C ASP A 32 -13.96 10.57 -5.53
N ALA A 33 -13.25 9.44 -5.50
CA ALA A 33 -13.84 8.11 -5.58
C ALA A 33 -14.71 7.81 -4.33
N ALA A 34 -14.26 8.17 -3.12
CA ALA A 34 -15.02 8.00 -1.89
C ALA A 34 -16.32 8.79 -1.93
N ALA A 35 -16.28 10.06 -2.33
CA ALA A 35 -17.47 10.89 -2.47
C ALA A 35 -18.48 10.33 -3.49
N LYS A 36 -18.00 9.68 -4.56
CA LYS A 36 -18.85 8.99 -5.54
C LYS A 36 -19.48 7.72 -4.96
N ALA A 37 -18.69 6.92 -4.23
CA ALA A 37 -19.19 5.72 -3.56
C ALA A 37 -20.27 6.05 -2.51
N ASP A 38 -20.04 7.06 -1.68
CA ASP A 38 -21.00 7.52 -0.68
C ASP A 38 -22.33 7.95 -1.31
N ARG A 39 -22.26 8.74 -2.40
CA ARG A 39 -23.47 9.11 -3.15
C ARG A 39 -24.21 7.89 -3.71
N ALA A 40 -23.49 6.89 -4.19
CA ALA A 40 -24.09 5.67 -4.72
C ALA A 40 -24.81 4.88 -3.62
N PHE A 41 -24.21 4.70 -2.45
CA PHE A 41 -24.83 4.02 -1.30
C PHE A 41 -26.06 4.78 -0.79
N ARG A 42 -25.96 6.11 -0.61
CA ARG A 42 -27.10 6.95 -0.22
C ARG A 42 -28.23 6.88 -1.24
N SER A 43 -27.92 6.93 -2.54
CA SER A 43 -28.93 6.83 -3.61
C SER A 43 -29.63 5.48 -3.62
N GLY A 44 -28.91 4.38 -3.38
CA GLY A 44 -29.47 3.05 -3.28
C GLY A 44 -30.46 2.92 -2.11
N ALA A 45 -30.09 3.42 -0.94
CA ALA A 45 -30.96 3.43 0.23
C ALA A 45 -32.21 4.30 0.00
N TYR A 46 -32.01 5.52 -0.52
CA TYR A 46 -33.10 6.44 -0.85
C TYR A 46 -34.10 5.82 -1.83
N ALA A 47 -33.64 5.10 -2.84
CA ALA A 47 -34.49 4.49 -3.87
C ALA A 47 -35.52 3.47 -3.31
N ILE A 48 -35.23 2.87 -2.15
CA ILE A 48 -36.12 1.89 -1.49
C ILE A 48 -36.72 2.41 -0.19
N GLY A 49 -36.51 3.70 0.14
CA GLY A 49 -37.04 4.32 1.38
C GLY A 49 -36.33 3.80 2.64
N ALA A 50 -35.03 3.44 2.56
CA ALA A 50 -34.24 3.00 3.69
C ALA A 50 -33.28 4.11 4.17
N GLN A 51 -33.00 4.11 5.46
CA GLN A 51 -31.91 4.93 6.03
C GLN A 51 -30.55 4.40 5.59
N CYS A 52 -29.57 5.29 5.47
CA CYS A 52 -28.20 4.94 5.17
C CYS A 52 -27.27 5.57 6.21
N GLN A 53 -26.49 4.73 6.89
CA GLN A 53 -25.38 5.17 7.74
C GLN A 53 -24.07 4.80 7.06
N ILE A 54 -23.18 5.76 6.90
CA ILE A 54 -21.85 5.56 6.36
C ILE A 54 -20.83 5.85 7.47
N THR A 55 -20.06 4.82 7.84
CA THR A 55 -18.93 4.96 8.75
C THR A 55 -17.65 4.83 7.91
N THR A 56 -16.83 5.86 7.92
CA THR A 56 -15.56 5.90 7.19
C THR A 56 -14.41 5.79 8.17
N MET A 57 -13.43 4.98 7.81
CA MET A 57 -12.15 4.85 8.53
C MET A 57 -11.00 4.96 7.55
N PRO A 58 -9.85 5.51 7.96
CA PRO A 58 -8.68 5.57 7.10
C PRO A 58 -8.15 4.16 6.81
N GLY A 59 -7.70 3.94 5.57
CA GLY A 59 -6.85 2.82 5.19
C GLY A 59 -5.41 3.29 5.08
N TYR A 60 -4.64 2.71 4.15
CA TYR A 60 -3.28 3.14 3.85
C TYR A 60 -3.27 4.27 2.83
N LEU A 61 -2.34 5.21 2.96
CA LEU A 61 -2.04 6.16 1.90
C LEU A 61 -1.41 5.43 0.69
N PRO A 62 -1.62 5.94 -0.54
CA PRO A 62 -0.97 5.40 -1.72
C PRO A 62 0.54 5.42 -1.60
N ALA A 63 1.19 4.31 -1.98
CA ALA A 63 2.64 4.29 -2.05
C ALA A 63 3.15 5.31 -3.06
N LEU A 64 4.22 6.02 -2.70
CA LEU A 64 4.87 6.99 -3.57
C LEU A 64 5.84 6.27 -4.49
N SER A 65 5.71 6.52 -5.79
CA SER A 65 6.70 6.07 -6.76
C SER A 65 7.99 6.85 -6.57
N ALA A 66 9.10 6.14 -6.46
CA ALA A 66 10.43 6.73 -6.36
C ALA A 66 11.40 5.99 -7.27
N GLU A 67 12.40 6.69 -7.80
CA GLU A 67 13.49 6.05 -8.50
C GLU A 67 14.28 5.14 -7.57
N ALA A 68 14.84 4.07 -8.16
CA ALA A 68 15.65 3.13 -7.41
C ALA A 68 16.90 3.82 -6.86
N ASN A 69 17.13 3.69 -5.55
CA ASN A 69 18.31 4.23 -4.91
C ASN A 69 19.57 3.51 -5.40
N GLU A 70 20.63 4.25 -5.74
CA GLU A 70 21.87 3.71 -6.30
C GLU A 70 22.59 2.74 -5.37
N GLU A 71 22.54 2.96 -4.05
CA GLU A 71 23.17 2.05 -3.08
C GLU A 71 22.40 0.72 -2.98
N VAL A 72 21.07 0.76 -3.12
CA VAL A 72 20.24 -0.45 -3.20
C VAL A 72 20.45 -1.20 -4.51
N LEU A 73 20.54 -0.49 -5.63
CA LEU A 73 20.85 -1.10 -6.94
C LEU A 73 22.24 -1.78 -6.92
N ALA A 74 23.25 -1.11 -6.39
CA ALA A 74 24.58 -1.68 -6.26
C ALA A 74 24.59 -2.90 -5.31
N ALA A 75 23.82 -2.87 -4.23
CA ALA A 75 23.64 -4.01 -3.34
C ALA A 75 22.98 -5.20 -4.07
N ALA A 76 21.96 -4.94 -4.89
CA ALA A 76 21.28 -5.96 -5.70
C ALA A 76 22.23 -6.60 -6.72
N GLN A 77 23.05 -5.80 -7.41
CA GLN A 77 24.05 -6.30 -8.35
C GLN A 77 25.10 -7.20 -7.67
N ILE A 78 25.63 -6.80 -6.52
CA ILE A 78 26.58 -7.60 -5.75
C ILE A 78 25.91 -8.89 -5.25
N ALA A 79 24.68 -8.81 -4.75
CA ALA A 79 23.94 -9.97 -4.28
C ALA A 79 23.69 -10.98 -5.41
N SER A 80 23.30 -10.52 -6.60
CA SER A 80 23.12 -11.36 -7.79
C SER A 80 24.43 -12.05 -8.19
N GLN A 81 25.51 -11.29 -8.40
CA GLN A 81 26.83 -11.80 -8.81
C GLN A 81 27.44 -12.80 -7.82
N SER A 82 27.08 -12.69 -6.53
CA SER A 82 27.53 -13.59 -5.46
C SER A 82 26.61 -14.78 -5.21
N SER A 83 25.64 -15.01 -6.07
CA SER A 83 24.64 -16.06 -5.96
C SER A 83 24.99 -17.27 -6.86
N LYS A 84 24.27 -18.38 -6.69
CA LYS A 84 24.46 -19.59 -7.50
C LYS A 84 24.04 -19.41 -8.95
N LYS A 85 23.13 -18.46 -9.20
CA LYS A 85 22.63 -18.09 -10.52
C LYS A 85 22.87 -16.61 -10.74
N ASP A 86 23.04 -16.19 -11.97
CA ASP A 86 23.14 -14.79 -12.35
C ASP A 86 21.72 -14.24 -12.57
N TYR A 87 21.27 -13.39 -11.64
CA TYR A 87 19.94 -12.79 -11.69
C TYR A 87 20.01 -11.41 -12.30
N GLU A 88 19.10 -11.11 -13.20
CA GLU A 88 18.98 -9.79 -13.79
C GLU A 88 18.51 -8.77 -12.75
N VAL A 89 19.18 -7.63 -12.70
CA VAL A 89 18.80 -6.48 -11.87
C VAL A 89 18.26 -5.39 -12.78
N VAL A 90 16.97 -5.12 -12.65
CA VAL A 90 16.26 -4.09 -13.46
C VAL A 90 15.85 -2.93 -12.59
N LYS A 91 15.85 -1.72 -13.16
CA LYS A 91 15.23 -0.57 -12.50
C LYS A 91 13.72 -0.69 -12.57
N GLN A 92 13.06 -0.35 -11.47
CA GLN A 92 11.59 -0.30 -11.43
C GLN A 92 11.07 0.80 -12.37
N ASP A 93 10.02 0.50 -13.10
CA ASP A 93 9.26 1.50 -13.85
C ASP A 93 8.42 2.32 -12.85
N THR A 94 8.79 3.59 -12.68
CA THR A 94 8.11 4.52 -11.77
C THR A 94 6.76 5.00 -12.29
N THR A 95 6.44 4.72 -13.56
CA THR A 95 5.14 5.07 -14.17
C THR A 95 4.11 3.95 -14.04
N ALA A 96 4.55 2.73 -13.69
CA ALA A 96 3.68 1.59 -13.52
C ALA A 96 2.85 1.72 -12.23
N HIS A 97 1.56 1.45 -12.33
CA HIS A 97 0.65 1.41 -11.19
C HIS A 97 0.34 -0.04 -10.80
N SER A 98 0.39 -0.30 -9.50
CA SER A 98 0.00 -1.60 -8.91
C SER A 98 -1.35 -1.48 -8.22
N GLY A 99 -2.17 -2.52 -8.29
CA GLY A 99 -3.41 -2.61 -7.51
C GLY A 99 -3.20 -3.01 -6.04
N GLY A 100 -1.97 -3.32 -5.64
CA GLY A 100 -1.63 -3.64 -4.26
C GLY A 100 -1.63 -2.41 -3.36
N SER A 101 -1.82 -2.62 -2.05
CA SER A 101 -1.66 -1.60 -1.03
C SER A 101 -0.81 -2.12 0.12
N THR A 102 -0.12 -1.22 0.80
CA THR A 102 0.75 -1.52 1.93
C THR A 102 0.89 -0.27 2.80
N ASP A 103 1.07 -0.45 4.09
CA ASP A 103 1.37 0.59 5.09
C ASP A 103 2.70 1.32 4.83
N VAL A 104 3.55 0.80 3.96
CA VAL A 104 4.75 1.51 3.47
C VAL A 104 4.40 2.87 2.87
N GLY A 105 3.23 3.00 2.22
CA GLY A 105 2.73 4.27 1.71
C GLY A 105 2.64 5.33 2.80
N ASP A 106 2.12 4.98 3.97
CA ASP A 106 2.01 5.91 5.11
C ASP A 106 3.39 6.40 5.57
N VAL A 107 4.34 5.48 5.69
CA VAL A 107 5.72 5.81 6.09
C VAL A 107 6.39 6.72 5.06
N GLN A 108 6.18 6.45 3.77
CA GLN A 108 6.71 7.29 2.68
C GLN A 108 6.20 8.72 2.70
N HIS A 109 5.06 9.01 3.27
CA HIS A 109 4.55 10.39 3.37
C HIS A 109 5.24 11.21 4.47
N ILE A 110 5.98 10.56 5.38
CA ILE A 110 6.62 11.20 6.54
C ILE A 110 8.15 11.17 6.42
N GLN A 111 8.72 10.10 5.88
CA GLN A 111 10.16 9.88 5.80
C GLN A 111 10.55 9.04 4.57
N PRO A 112 11.83 9.08 4.14
CA PRO A 112 12.26 8.27 3.01
C PRO A 112 12.18 6.78 3.30
N VAL A 113 11.70 6.02 2.32
CA VAL A 113 11.69 4.55 2.35
C VAL A 113 12.33 4.04 1.06
N LEU A 114 13.35 3.24 1.18
CA LEU A 114 13.99 2.58 0.06
C LEU A 114 13.37 1.21 -0.14
N THR A 115 12.77 0.99 -1.30
CA THR A 115 12.08 -0.25 -1.63
C THR A 115 12.76 -0.99 -2.78
N PHE A 116 12.63 -2.29 -2.78
CA PHE A 116 12.98 -3.14 -3.91
C PHE A 116 12.08 -4.38 -3.92
N ASN A 117 11.99 -5.03 -5.07
CA ASN A 117 11.26 -6.28 -5.23
C ASN A 117 12.20 -7.37 -5.71
N THR A 118 11.97 -8.59 -5.27
CA THR A 118 12.66 -9.79 -5.75
C THR A 118 11.66 -10.79 -6.35
N GLY A 119 12.12 -11.58 -7.29
CA GLY A 119 11.37 -12.71 -7.85
C GLY A 119 11.41 -13.95 -6.97
N GLY A 120 11.38 -15.11 -7.60
CA GLY A 120 11.46 -16.43 -6.94
C GLY A 120 10.13 -17.02 -6.56
N LYS A 121 9.02 -16.38 -6.90
CA LYS A 121 7.65 -16.83 -6.63
C LYS A 121 6.86 -17.01 -7.92
N VAL A 122 5.85 -17.86 -7.87
CA VAL A 122 4.83 -18.03 -8.90
C VAL A 122 3.46 -17.73 -8.34
N SER A 123 2.52 -17.49 -9.26
CA SER A 123 1.13 -17.21 -8.97
C SER A 123 0.88 -15.88 -8.26
N GLY A 124 -0.41 -15.56 -8.04
CA GLY A 124 -0.84 -14.32 -7.41
C GLY A 124 -0.69 -14.35 -5.89
N LEU A 125 -0.40 -13.20 -5.29
CA LEU A 125 -0.52 -13.03 -3.86
C LEU A 125 -1.95 -13.38 -3.41
N HIS A 126 -2.10 -13.98 -2.24
CA HIS A 126 -3.37 -14.43 -1.66
C HIS A 126 -4.07 -15.57 -2.43
N SER A 127 -3.32 -16.30 -3.27
CA SER A 127 -3.82 -17.48 -3.99
C SER A 127 -3.36 -18.77 -3.32
N VAL A 128 -4.16 -19.83 -3.42
CA VAL A 128 -3.84 -21.15 -2.86
C VAL A 128 -2.68 -21.85 -3.58
N ASP A 129 -2.38 -21.43 -4.79
CA ASP A 129 -1.30 -21.91 -5.64
C ASP A 129 -0.06 -20.99 -5.62
N PHE A 130 -0.03 -20.02 -4.67
CA PHE A 130 1.19 -19.25 -4.41
C PHE A 130 2.30 -20.18 -3.92
N ASP A 131 3.44 -20.14 -4.60
CA ASP A 131 4.58 -20.98 -4.26
C ASP A 131 5.92 -20.25 -4.49
N ILE A 132 6.94 -20.68 -3.75
CA ILE A 132 8.32 -20.24 -3.94
C ILE A 132 9.02 -21.29 -4.81
N VAL A 133 9.43 -20.87 -5.99
CA VAL A 133 10.06 -21.75 -6.99
C VAL A 133 11.57 -21.51 -7.16
N ASP A 134 12.11 -20.47 -6.56
CA ASP A 134 13.55 -20.19 -6.50
C ASP A 134 13.91 -19.68 -5.10
N ASP A 135 14.26 -20.61 -4.22
CA ASP A 135 14.64 -20.32 -2.83
C ASP A 135 15.86 -19.41 -2.72
N GLU A 136 16.82 -19.56 -3.63
CA GLU A 136 18.03 -18.73 -3.65
C GLU A 136 17.65 -17.26 -3.87
N LEU A 137 16.79 -16.98 -4.86
CA LEU A 137 16.34 -15.62 -5.15
C LEU A 137 15.44 -15.09 -4.05
N ALA A 138 14.45 -15.87 -3.64
CA ALA A 138 13.44 -15.41 -2.68
C ALA A 138 14.01 -15.14 -1.29
N TYR A 139 14.93 -15.95 -0.81
CA TYR A 139 15.44 -15.87 0.56
C TYR A 139 16.86 -15.34 0.63
N VAL A 140 17.80 -15.97 -0.09
CA VAL A 140 19.22 -15.68 0.08
C VAL A 140 19.61 -14.35 -0.57
N VAL A 141 19.22 -14.14 -1.82
CA VAL A 141 19.51 -12.90 -2.55
C VAL A 141 18.80 -11.73 -1.89
N THR A 142 17.54 -11.90 -1.51
CA THR A 142 16.76 -10.88 -0.80
C THR A 142 17.45 -10.47 0.52
N ALA A 143 17.87 -11.43 1.34
CA ALA A 143 18.58 -11.15 2.59
C ALA A 143 19.92 -10.44 2.35
N LYS A 144 20.68 -10.84 1.31
CA LYS A 144 21.92 -10.18 0.91
C LYS A 144 21.68 -8.72 0.49
N ILE A 145 20.61 -8.45 -0.27
CA ILE A 145 20.27 -7.08 -0.69
C ILE A 145 20.02 -6.21 0.54
N PHE A 146 19.21 -6.66 1.51
CA PHE A 146 18.97 -5.93 2.76
C PHE A 146 20.28 -5.64 3.51
N ALA A 147 21.10 -6.67 3.75
CA ALA A 147 22.34 -6.53 4.51
C ALA A 147 23.34 -5.60 3.82
N LEU A 148 23.50 -5.76 2.50
CA LEU A 148 24.42 -4.94 1.72
C LEU A 148 23.92 -3.49 1.60
N SER A 149 22.63 -3.27 1.42
CA SER A 149 22.04 -1.93 1.39
C SER A 149 22.26 -1.20 2.72
N ALA A 150 21.97 -1.86 3.84
CA ALA A 150 22.22 -1.31 5.16
C ALA A 150 23.72 -0.99 5.37
N TYR A 151 24.61 -1.92 5.02
CA TYR A 151 26.05 -1.69 5.12
C TYR A 151 26.52 -0.51 4.26
N ARG A 152 26.07 -0.42 3.00
CA ARG A 152 26.47 0.63 2.06
C ARG A 152 25.98 2.00 2.50
N LEU A 153 24.78 2.08 3.03
CA LEU A 153 24.20 3.34 3.55
C LEU A 153 24.86 3.80 4.86
N LEU A 154 25.22 2.86 5.73
CA LEU A 154 25.70 3.20 7.09
C LEU A 154 27.21 3.26 7.24
N LYS A 155 28.00 2.70 6.32
CA LYS A 155 29.45 2.81 6.34
C LYS A 155 29.92 4.27 6.25
N ASN A 156 31.17 4.53 6.63
CA ASN A 156 31.82 5.85 6.55
C ASN A 156 31.02 6.96 7.25
N GLY A 157 30.49 6.68 8.43
CA GLY A 157 29.74 7.68 9.20
C GLY A 157 28.31 7.94 8.69
N ALA A 158 27.75 7.01 7.91
CA ALA A 158 26.40 7.04 7.37
C ALA A 158 26.13 8.22 6.39
N GLU A 159 27.15 8.68 5.67
CA GLU A 159 27.02 9.80 4.74
C GLU A 159 25.91 9.58 3.71
N LYS A 160 25.84 8.38 3.12
CA LYS A 160 24.79 8.05 2.15
C LYS A 160 23.38 8.00 2.74
N ALA A 161 23.22 7.51 3.95
CA ALA A 161 21.94 7.54 4.65
C ALA A 161 21.51 8.98 4.99
N LYS A 162 22.44 9.82 5.42
CA LYS A 162 22.19 11.24 5.67
C LYS A 162 21.75 11.97 4.40
N GLU A 163 22.45 11.74 3.29
CA GLU A 163 22.11 12.30 1.98
C GLU A 163 20.66 11.94 1.57
N VAL A 164 20.25 10.68 1.78
CA VAL A 164 18.87 10.23 1.49
C VAL A 164 17.85 10.99 2.36
N VAL A 165 18.14 11.16 3.65
CA VAL A 165 17.23 11.86 4.58
C VAL A 165 17.18 13.37 4.27
N GLU A 166 18.32 14.00 4.01
CA GLU A 166 18.41 15.43 3.75
C GLU A 166 17.74 15.86 2.43
N ASN A 167 17.81 14.99 1.42
CA ASN A 167 17.19 15.25 0.10
C ASN A 167 15.70 14.87 0.05
N TYR A 168 15.19 14.17 1.06
CA TYR A 168 13.78 13.78 1.10
C TYR A 168 12.89 14.96 1.48
N GLN A 169 11.79 15.13 0.74
CA GLN A 169 10.78 16.14 1.03
C GLN A 169 9.51 15.43 1.52
N PRO A 170 9.26 15.34 2.82
CA PRO A 170 8.06 14.70 3.34
C PRO A 170 6.81 15.49 2.96
N ILE A 171 5.73 14.78 2.65
CA ILE A 171 4.42 15.39 2.36
C ILE A 171 3.78 15.89 3.65
N PHE A 172 3.99 15.17 4.74
CA PHE A 172 3.48 15.50 6.06
C PHE A 172 4.59 15.50 7.11
N THR A 173 4.44 16.34 8.14
CA THR A 173 5.04 16.04 9.44
C THR A 173 4.27 14.87 10.08
N LYS A 174 4.84 14.23 11.09
CA LYS A 174 4.15 13.15 11.81
C LYS A 174 2.80 13.60 12.40
N GLU A 175 2.78 14.79 12.99
CA GLU A 175 1.58 15.36 13.59
C GLU A 175 0.51 15.68 12.53
N ALA A 176 0.92 16.26 11.40
CA ALA A 176 0.02 16.57 10.30
C ALA A 176 -0.54 15.29 9.66
N TYR A 177 0.28 14.23 9.56
CA TYR A 177 -0.17 12.92 9.09
C TYR A 177 -1.25 12.34 10.00
N ILE A 178 -1.03 12.32 11.32
CA ILE A 178 -2.02 11.81 12.28
C ILE A 178 -3.34 12.60 12.16
N GLN A 179 -3.27 13.93 12.14
CA GLN A 179 -4.46 14.78 11.98
C GLN A 179 -5.20 14.50 10.67
N TYR A 180 -4.45 14.32 9.58
CA TYR A 180 -5.03 13.99 8.28
C TYR A 180 -5.75 12.63 8.31
N MET A 181 -5.14 11.60 8.88
CA MET A 181 -5.75 10.27 9.01
C MET A 181 -6.97 10.29 9.92
N ASP A 182 -6.89 10.95 11.07
CA ASP A 182 -8.00 11.08 12.03
C ASP A 182 -9.21 11.81 11.40
N SER A 183 -8.99 12.71 10.45
CA SER A 183 -10.06 13.44 9.76
C SER A 183 -11.00 12.54 8.94
N PHE A 184 -10.59 11.32 8.61
CA PHE A 184 -11.43 10.33 7.91
C PHE A 184 -12.32 9.52 8.85
N ILE A 185 -12.10 9.58 10.17
CA ILE A 185 -12.92 8.84 11.13
C ILE A 185 -14.26 9.58 11.28
N THR A 186 -15.24 9.20 10.47
CA THR A 186 -16.57 9.83 10.46
C THR A 186 -17.66 8.78 10.50
N SER A 187 -18.84 9.20 11.00
CA SER A 187 -20.07 8.42 10.92
C SER A 187 -21.22 9.38 10.63
N GLU A 188 -21.86 9.19 9.49
CA GLU A 188 -22.93 10.05 9.00
C GLU A 188 -24.18 9.24 8.70
N SER A 189 -25.32 9.70 9.18
CA SER A 189 -26.63 9.13 8.87
C SER A 189 -27.42 10.08 7.96
N THR A 190 -28.16 9.52 6.99
CA THR A 190 -29.15 10.28 6.25
C THR A 190 -30.50 10.00 6.86
N ASP A 191 -31.19 11.06 7.31
CA ASP A 191 -32.62 11.02 7.57
C ASP A 191 -33.34 11.07 6.22
N LEU A 192 -34.41 10.29 6.10
CA LEU A 192 -35.32 10.29 4.92
C LEU A 192 -36.26 11.46 4.97
#